data_fb79b11af030b49b890df086d7d72eb3
#
_entry.id   fb79b11af030b49b890df086d7d72eb3
#
_cell.length_a   1.000
_cell.length_b   1.000
_cell.length_c   1.000
_cell.angle_alpha   90.00
_cell.angle_beta   90.00
_cell.angle_gamma   90.00
#
_symmetry.space_group_name_H-M   'P 1'
#
loop_
_entity.id
_entity.type
_entity.pdbx_description
1 polymer ?
#
loop_
_entity_poly.entity_id
_entity_poly.type
_entity_poly.pdbx_seq_one_letter_code
_entity_poly.pdbx_strand_id
1 'polypeptide(L)'
;MIVCHELFPTRYLLALAPTAATTETELEAHLTLACRSGRPAVWVDCRLLDTISATAAWLLWACQQRLHRRHARLVLCRVPAAVERILRRTLAGAGPDLLIVPTLDDAAALA
;
A
#
# COMPACT_ATOMS: atom_id res chain seq x y z
N MET A 1 9.38 4.42 -9.01
CA MET A 1 8.80 3.18 -8.48
C MET A 1 7.99 2.49 -9.55
N ILE A 2 8.24 1.22 -9.76
CA ILE A 2 7.48 0.41 -10.71
C ILE A 2 6.33 -0.22 -9.95
N VAL A 3 5.13 -0.20 -10.54
CA VAL A 3 3.93 -0.76 -9.93
C VAL A 3 3.29 -1.76 -10.90
N CYS A 4 3.17 -3.00 -10.46
CA CYS A 4 2.41 -4.03 -11.16
C CYS A 4 1.09 -4.21 -10.44
N HIS A 5 0.01 -4.49 -11.17
CA HIS A 5 -1.30 -4.65 -10.56
C HIS A 5 -2.00 -5.91 -11.06
N GLU A 6 -2.91 -6.42 -10.23
CA GLU A 6 -3.74 -7.57 -10.55
C GLU A 6 -5.10 -7.41 -9.90
N LEU A 7 -6.16 -7.63 -10.68
CA LEU A 7 -7.53 -7.49 -10.21
C LEU A 7 -8.14 -8.85 -9.89
N PHE A 8 -8.67 -8.96 -8.66
CA PHE A 8 -9.47 -10.10 -8.22
C PHE A 8 -10.89 -9.61 -7.89
N PRO A 9 -11.87 -10.53 -7.77
CA PRO A 9 -13.25 -10.10 -7.47
C PRO A 9 -13.39 -9.31 -6.18
N THR A 10 -12.60 -9.65 -5.14
CA THR A 10 -12.72 -9.04 -3.80
C THR A 10 -11.53 -8.17 -3.41
N ARG A 11 -10.51 -8.08 -4.26
CA ARG A 11 -9.32 -7.30 -3.92
C ARG A 11 -8.60 -6.77 -5.14
N TYR A 12 -7.85 -5.71 -4.93
CA TYR A 12 -6.96 -5.11 -5.92
C TYR A 12 -5.54 -5.28 -5.38
N LEU A 13 -4.68 -5.98 -6.09
CA LEU A 13 -3.30 -6.24 -5.66
C LEU A 13 -2.33 -5.33 -6.40
N LEU A 14 -1.49 -4.64 -5.65
CA LEU A 14 -0.38 -3.85 -6.18
C LEU A 14 0.92 -4.46 -5.69
N ALA A 15 1.87 -4.67 -6.59
CA ALA A 15 3.22 -5.09 -6.24
C ALA A 15 4.18 -3.94 -6.59
N LEU A 16 4.94 -3.48 -5.61
CA LEU A 16 5.85 -2.36 -5.76
C LEU A 16 7.28 -2.84 -5.94
N ALA A 17 8.02 -2.19 -6.83
CA ALA A 17 9.43 -2.49 -7.06
C ALA A 17 10.22 -1.18 -7.20
N PRO A 18 11.50 -1.16 -6.76
CA PRO A 18 12.33 0.03 -6.91
C PRO A 18 12.67 0.27 -8.38
N THR A 19 12.89 1.54 -8.71
CA THR A 19 13.35 1.96 -10.04
C THR A 19 14.36 3.09 -9.87
N ALA A 20 15.15 3.34 -10.90
CA ALA A 20 16.08 4.46 -10.91
C ALA A 20 15.36 5.82 -10.91
N ALA A 21 14.11 5.86 -11.35
CA ALA A 21 13.28 7.07 -11.30
C ALA A 21 12.91 7.40 -9.84
N THR A 22 12.90 8.68 -9.50
CA THR A 22 12.60 9.14 -8.14
C THR A 22 11.14 9.58 -7.95
N THR A 23 10.36 9.59 -9.02
CA THR A 23 8.96 10.05 -8.96
C THR A 23 8.01 8.92 -8.61
N GLU A 24 7.03 9.23 -7.77
CA GLU A 24 5.96 8.30 -7.38
C GLU A 24 4.68 8.50 -8.18
N THR A 25 4.76 9.11 -9.36
CA THR A 25 3.59 9.36 -10.20
C THR A 25 2.85 8.07 -10.54
N GLU A 26 3.58 7.01 -10.85
CA GLU A 26 2.99 5.72 -11.17
C GLU A 26 2.25 5.13 -9.95
N LEU A 27 2.86 5.22 -8.78
CA LEU A 27 2.21 4.77 -7.54
C LEU A 27 0.91 5.52 -7.29
N GLU A 28 0.94 6.86 -7.41
CA GLU A 28 -0.24 7.69 -7.21
C GLU A 28 -1.37 7.30 -8.17
N ALA A 29 -1.04 7.11 -9.45
CA ALA A 29 -2.02 6.71 -10.46
C ALA A 29 -2.65 5.36 -10.12
N HIS A 30 -1.85 4.37 -9.73
CA HIS A 30 -2.36 3.04 -9.38
C HIS A 30 -3.19 3.04 -8.10
N LEU A 31 -2.78 3.82 -7.09
CA LEU A 31 -3.57 3.96 -5.86
C LEU A 31 -4.93 4.61 -6.14
N THR A 32 -4.96 5.60 -7.03
CA THR A 32 -6.21 6.23 -7.44
C THR A 32 -7.13 5.22 -8.12
N LEU A 33 -6.60 4.41 -9.05
CA LEU A 33 -7.38 3.36 -9.71
C LEU A 33 -7.88 2.33 -8.70
N ALA A 34 -7.04 1.92 -7.75
CA ALA A 34 -7.43 0.98 -6.72
C ALA A 34 -8.57 1.51 -5.86
N CYS A 35 -8.51 2.79 -5.46
CA CYS A 35 -9.58 3.42 -4.70
C CYS A 35 -10.89 3.48 -5.47
N ARG A 36 -10.83 3.61 -6.80
CA ARG A 36 -12.01 3.67 -7.66
C ARG A 36 -12.54 2.30 -8.08
N SER A 37 -11.78 1.23 -7.82
CA SER A 37 -12.13 -0.11 -8.29
C SER A 37 -13.38 -0.68 -7.62
N GLY A 38 -13.81 -0.14 -6.49
CA GLY A 38 -14.93 -0.66 -5.71
C GLY A 38 -14.62 -1.92 -4.92
N ARG A 39 -13.40 -2.47 -4.99
CA ARG A 39 -13.03 -3.66 -4.23
C ARG A 39 -12.99 -3.35 -2.74
N PRO A 40 -13.43 -4.28 -1.88
CA PRO A 40 -13.40 -4.08 -0.42
C PRO A 40 -11.99 -4.09 0.18
N ALA A 41 -10.99 -4.55 -0.56
CA ALA A 41 -9.62 -4.59 -0.11
C ALA A 41 -8.64 -4.21 -1.22
N VAL A 42 -7.60 -3.45 -0.84
CA VAL A 42 -6.45 -3.17 -1.67
C VAL A 42 -5.23 -3.71 -0.94
N TRP A 43 -4.52 -4.63 -1.58
CA TRP A 43 -3.31 -5.24 -1.03
C TRP A 43 -2.09 -4.66 -1.74
N VAL A 44 -1.11 -4.22 -0.97
CA VAL A 44 0.14 -3.68 -1.49
C VAL A 44 1.28 -4.57 -1.05
N ASP A 45 1.91 -5.25 -2.00
CA ASP A 45 3.05 -6.12 -1.75
C ASP A 45 4.33 -5.29 -1.83
N CYS A 46 5.05 -5.20 -0.73
CA CYS A 46 6.26 -4.39 -0.61
C CYS A 46 7.54 -5.22 -0.58
N ARG A 47 7.46 -6.52 -0.85
CA ARG A 47 8.59 -7.45 -0.70
C ARG A 47 9.85 -7.01 -1.44
N LEU A 48 9.70 -6.39 -2.60
CA LEU A 48 10.84 -6.02 -3.45
C LEU A 48 11.44 -4.65 -3.09
N LEU A 49 10.83 -3.91 -2.16
CA LEU A 49 11.35 -2.61 -1.75
C LEU A 49 12.48 -2.78 -0.73
N ASP A 50 13.53 -1.97 -0.86
CA ASP A 50 14.58 -1.85 0.15
C ASP A 50 14.48 -0.55 0.91
N THR A 51 13.76 0.43 0.37
CA THR A 51 13.48 1.72 0.99
C THR A 51 12.15 2.26 0.47
N ILE A 52 11.63 3.31 1.10
CA ILE A 52 10.43 4.00 0.66
C ILE A 52 10.59 5.50 0.94
N SER A 53 10.15 6.34 0.01
CA SER A 53 10.19 7.78 0.19
C SER A 53 9.08 8.26 1.12
N ALA A 54 9.27 9.44 1.71
CA ALA A 54 8.22 10.08 2.50
C ALA A 54 6.96 10.32 1.65
N THR A 55 7.14 10.74 0.40
CA THR A 55 6.02 10.95 -0.53
C THR A 55 5.22 9.68 -0.73
N ALA A 56 5.89 8.55 -0.99
CA ALA A 56 5.21 7.26 -1.16
C ALA A 56 4.46 6.85 0.12
N ALA A 57 5.08 7.04 1.29
CA ALA A 57 4.44 6.75 2.57
C ALA A 57 3.14 7.55 2.74
N TRP A 58 3.16 8.84 2.45
CA TRP A 58 1.97 9.68 2.54
C TRP A 58 0.90 9.33 1.50
N LEU A 59 1.31 8.89 0.30
CA LEU A 59 0.35 8.41 -0.71
C LEU A 59 -0.38 7.16 -0.23
N LEU A 60 0.32 6.22 0.39
CA LEU A 60 -0.29 5.02 0.96
C LEU A 60 -1.25 5.38 2.09
N TRP A 61 -0.85 6.29 2.97
CA TRP A 61 -1.71 6.76 4.05
C TRP A 61 -2.97 7.43 3.53
N ALA A 62 -2.85 8.31 2.54
CA ALA A 62 -4.00 8.99 1.94
C ALA A 62 -4.97 7.99 1.29
N CYS A 63 -4.43 6.97 0.61
CA CYS A 63 -5.24 5.89 0.04
C CYS A 63 -6.01 5.14 1.13
N GLN A 64 -5.35 4.82 2.24
CA GLN A 64 -6.01 4.17 3.38
C GLN A 64 -7.18 5.00 3.89
N GLN A 65 -7.00 6.31 4.05
CA GLN A 65 -8.07 7.18 4.53
C GLN A 65 -9.26 7.20 3.56
N ARG A 66 -8.99 7.26 2.26
CA ARG A 66 -10.05 7.23 1.24
C ARG A 66 -10.81 5.90 1.26
N LEU A 67 -10.10 4.79 1.37
CA LEU A 67 -10.71 3.47 1.46
C LEU A 67 -11.53 3.31 2.74
N HIS A 68 -11.01 3.79 3.86
CA HIS A 68 -11.71 3.71 5.14
C HIS A 68 -13.07 4.40 5.11
N ARG A 69 -13.20 5.51 4.40
CA ARG A 69 -14.45 6.25 4.26
C ARG A 69 -15.56 5.44 3.59
N ARG A 70 -15.22 4.46 2.77
CA ARG A 70 -16.20 3.58 2.12
C ARG A 70 -16.15 2.15 2.65
N HIS A 71 -15.64 1.97 3.87
CA HIS A 71 -15.55 0.68 4.56
C HIS A 71 -14.71 -0.36 3.82
N ALA A 72 -13.75 0.09 3.01
CA ALA A 72 -12.73 -0.75 2.42
C ALA A 72 -11.44 -0.64 3.22
N ARG A 73 -10.47 -1.49 2.94
CA ARG A 73 -9.20 -1.48 3.67
C ARG A 73 -7.99 -1.57 2.76
N LEU A 74 -6.91 -0.94 3.19
CA LEU A 74 -5.59 -1.08 2.61
C LEU A 74 -4.75 -1.99 3.51
N VAL A 75 -4.13 -3.01 2.92
CA VAL A 75 -3.26 -3.94 3.65
C VAL A 75 -1.90 -3.96 2.98
N LEU A 76 -0.85 -3.67 3.74
CA LEU A 76 0.53 -3.78 3.28
C LEU A 76 1.05 -5.18 3.63
N CYS A 77 1.55 -5.90 2.62
CA CYS A 77 2.02 -7.27 2.78
C CYS A 77 3.52 -7.36 2.58
N ARG A 78 4.16 -8.24 3.34
CA ARG A 78 5.58 -8.56 3.18
C ARG A 78 6.48 -7.33 3.21
N VAL A 79 6.22 -6.40 4.12
CA VAL A 79 6.99 -5.16 4.25
C VAL A 79 8.33 -5.47 4.91
N PRO A 80 9.47 -5.18 4.25
CA PRO A 80 10.78 -5.35 4.88
C PRO A 80 10.91 -4.49 6.13
N ALA A 81 11.67 -4.96 7.12
CA ALA A 81 11.82 -4.26 8.40
C ALA A 81 12.31 -2.81 8.24
N ALA A 82 13.24 -2.57 7.30
CA ALA A 82 13.74 -1.23 7.04
C ALA A 82 12.66 -0.30 6.50
N VAL A 83 11.81 -0.81 5.59
CA VAL A 83 10.69 -0.07 5.02
C VAL A 83 9.63 0.21 6.09
N GLU A 84 9.31 -0.79 6.91
CA GLU A 84 8.35 -0.61 8.01
C GLU A 84 8.80 0.48 8.98
N ARG A 85 10.09 0.53 9.33
CA ARG A 85 10.62 1.58 10.20
C ARG A 85 10.45 2.97 9.60
N ILE A 86 10.67 3.12 8.30
CA ILE A 86 10.49 4.39 7.60
C ILE A 86 9.02 4.79 7.62
N LEU A 87 8.11 3.86 7.34
CA LEU A 87 6.67 4.11 7.38
C LEU A 87 6.24 4.59 8.76
N ARG A 88 6.63 3.87 9.81
CA ARG A 88 6.24 4.22 11.18
C ARG A 88 6.79 5.58 11.59
N ARG A 89 8.02 5.90 11.20
CA ARG A 89 8.64 7.19 11.52
C ARG A 89 7.98 8.32 10.76
N THR A 90 7.76 8.14 9.45
CA THR A 90 7.18 9.18 8.59
C THR A 90 5.75 9.49 8.99
N LEU A 91 4.97 8.47 9.34
CA LEU A 91 3.55 8.60 9.64
C LEU A 91 3.25 8.72 11.14
N ALA A 92 4.27 8.89 11.97
CA ALA A 92 4.07 9.04 13.42
C ALA A 92 3.13 10.22 13.70
N GLY A 93 2.09 9.97 14.49
CA GLY A 93 1.11 10.99 14.84
C GLY A 93 0.07 11.30 13.77
N ALA A 94 0.09 10.62 12.64
CA ALA A 94 -0.83 10.88 11.53
C ALA A 94 -2.24 10.28 11.74
N GLY A 95 -2.49 9.60 12.84
CA GLY A 95 -3.77 8.93 13.10
C GLY A 95 -3.67 7.43 12.97
N PRO A 96 -4.72 6.72 12.50
CA PRO A 96 -4.69 5.26 12.45
C PRO A 96 -3.50 4.73 11.67
N ASP A 97 -2.81 3.72 12.24
CA ASP A 97 -1.67 3.09 11.59
C ASP A 97 -2.09 2.34 10.34
N LEU A 98 -1.14 2.20 9.41
CA LEU A 98 -1.31 1.32 8.26
C LEU A 98 -1.38 -0.13 8.76
N LEU A 99 -2.26 -0.93 8.15
CA LEU A 99 -2.37 -2.34 8.45
C LEU A 99 -1.29 -3.10 7.71
N ILE A 100 -0.35 -3.68 8.45
CA ILE A 100 0.81 -4.39 7.92
C ILE A 100 0.72 -5.85 8.35
N VAL A 101 0.82 -6.76 7.39
CA VAL A 101 0.79 -8.20 7.65
C VAL A 101 2.01 -8.88 7.03
N PRO A 102 2.50 -9.99 7.63
CA PRO A 102 3.72 -10.66 7.15
C PRO A 102 3.58 -11.33 5.78
N THR A 103 2.41 -11.87 5.47
CA THR A 103 2.21 -12.66 4.24
C THR A 103 0.91 -12.30 3.54
N LEU A 104 0.78 -12.75 2.28
CA LEU A 104 -0.48 -12.62 1.54
C LEU A 104 -1.60 -13.48 2.16
N ASP A 105 -1.24 -14.63 2.74
CA ASP A 105 -2.22 -15.47 3.43
C ASP A 105 -2.79 -14.79 4.66
N ASP A 106 -1.96 -14.05 5.40
CA ASP A 106 -2.43 -13.24 6.53
C ASP A 106 -3.38 -12.14 6.08
N ALA A 107 -3.12 -11.52 4.91
CA ALA A 107 -4.04 -10.54 4.34
C ALA A 107 -5.39 -11.18 4.00
N ALA A 108 -5.38 -12.38 3.44
CA ALA A 108 -6.61 -13.11 3.12
C ALA A 108 -7.41 -13.45 4.39
N ALA A 109 -6.75 -13.73 5.50
CA ALA A 109 -7.40 -14.05 6.76
C ALA A 109 -8.15 -12.88 7.38
N LEU A 110 -7.88 -11.65 6.93
CA LEU A 110 -8.58 -10.46 7.40
C LEU A 110 -9.91 -10.20 6.68
N ALA A 111 -10.16 -10.95 5.64
CA ALA A 111 -11.36 -10.78 4.84
C ALA A 111 -12.62 -11.29 5.55
#